data_96950bd9e27589e997fd3f03eb8bf536
#
_entry.id   96950bd9e27589e997fd3f03eb8bf536
#
_cell.length_a   1.000
_cell.length_b   1.000
_cell.length_c   1.000
_cell.angle_alpha   90.00
_cell.angle_beta   90.00
_cell.angle_gamma   90.00
#
_symmetry.space_group_name_H-M   'P 1'
#
loop_
_entity.id
_entity.type
_entity.pdbx_description
1 polymer ?
#
loop_
_entity_poly.entity_id
_entity_poly.type
_entity_poly.pdbx_seq_one_letter_code
_entity_poly.pdbx_strand_id
1 'polypeptide(L)'
;MEVGTPVGSRVRALRESMDLSLRDLAERSGVSAPMLSQVERGETSPTLTIAGRIAAGLELRLSQLLRLDEGGTVSVVRPNERRSGGADGHRWEVLTPPLPGQRAEVSCHTVQPGARTGGPGDPPMHEPGARETSLVQRGSVTFVCEGTRHELTTGDCVTFDADLPHHFENRGEEEAVLLAIVSAGLRRS
;
A
#
# COMPACT_ATOMS: atom_id res chain seq x y z
N MET A 1 -30.77 19.76 9.43
CA MET A 1 -29.39 19.39 9.02
C MET A 1 -29.24 17.90 9.39
N GLU A 2 -29.46 17.03 8.40
CA GLU A 2 -29.21 15.60 8.60
C GLU A 2 -27.71 15.38 8.62
N VAL A 3 -27.20 15.08 9.78
CA VAL A 3 -25.83 14.61 9.97
C VAL A 3 -25.83 13.15 9.53
N GLY A 4 -25.71 12.92 8.20
CA GLY A 4 -25.41 11.60 7.70
C GLY A 4 -24.15 11.11 8.36
N THR A 5 -24.16 9.88 8.87
CA THR A 5 -23.00 9.33 9.59
C THR A 5 -21.77 9.38 8.68
N PRO A 6 -20.66 9.96 9.12
CA PRO A 6 -19.42 10.08 8.33
C PRO A 6 -18.96 8.73 7.72
N VAL A 7 -19.29 7.62 8.38
CA VAL A 7 -18.99 6.25 7.93
C VAL A 7 -19.68 5.90 6.60
N GLY A 8 -20.93 6.32 6.39
CA GLY A 8 -21.70 5.94 5.19
C GLY A 8 -21.13 6.55 3.91
N SER A 9 -20.89 7.86 3.92
CA SER A 9 -20.31 8.55 2.76
C SER A 9 -18.94 8.00 2.36
N ARG A 10 -18.16 7.54 3.35
CA ARG A 10 -16.88 6.93 3.07
C ARG A 10 -16.98 5.51 2.53
N VAL A 11 -17.86 4.68 3.09
CA VAL A 11 -18.12 3.35 2.52
C VAL A 11 -18.43 3.51 1.04
N ARG A 12 -19.29 4.47 0.70
CA ARG A 12 -19.62 4.77 -0.70
C ARG A 12 -18.40 5.19 -1.51
N ALA A 13 -17.62 6.17 -1.03
CA ALA A 13 -16.42 6.66 -1.73
C ALA A 13 -15.39 5.56 -1.94
N LEU A 14 -15.16 4.71 -0.94
CA LEU A 14 -14.25 3.57 -1.04
C LEU A 14 -14.76 2.52 -2.04
N ARG A 15 -16.05 2.16 -1.97
CA ARG A 15 -16.66 1.24 -2.92
C ARG A 15 -16.53 1.75 -4.36
N GLU A 16 -16.85 3.01 -4.60
CA GLU A 16 -16.76 3.65 -5.93
C GLU A 16 -15.31 3.74 -6.42
N SER A 17 -14.35 4.03 -5.54
CA SER A 17 -12.92 4.04 -5.89
C SER A 17 -12.35 2.66 -6.23
N MET A 18 -13.08 1.60 -5.87
CA MET A 18 -12.76 0.20 -6.21
C MET A 18 -13.57 -0.31 -7.39
N ASP A 19 -14.34 0.54 -8.05
CA ASP A 19 -15.28 0.17 -9.13
C ASP A 19 -16.26 -0.93 -8.73
N LEU A 20 -16.59 -1.03 -7.43
CA LEU A 20 -17.54 -2.04 -6.92
C LEU A 20 -18.97 -1.53 -7.00
N SER A 21 -19.88 -2.38 -7.48
CA SER A 21 -21.31 -2.18 -7.27
C SER A 21 -21.71 -2.48 -5.81
N LEU A 22 -22.92 -2.05 -5.41
CA LEU A 22 -23.48 -2.45 -4.10
C LEU A 22 -23.64 -3.99 -3.97
N ARG A 23 -23.83 -4.70 -5.09
CA ARG A 23 -23.93 -6.17 -5.11
C ARG A 23 -22.57 -6.81 -4.85
N ASP A 24 -21.53 -6.30 -5.49
CA ASP A 24 -20.16 -6.80 -5.30
C ASP A 24 -19.72 -6.62 -3.84
N LEU A 25 -19.99 -5.44 -3.27
CA LEU A 25 -19.67 -5.20 -1.86
C LEU A 25 -20.52 -6.06 -0.92
N ALA A 26 -21.80 -6.34 -1.28
CA ALA A 26 -22.64 -7.24 -0.50
C ALA A 26 -22.09 -8.67 -0.49
N GLU A 27 -21.65 -9.16 -1.64
CA GLU A 27 -21.05 -10.48 -1.77
C GLU A 27 -19.74 -10.59 -0.95
N ARG A 28 -18.85 -9.58 -1.06
CA ARG A 28 -17.57 -9.54 -0.34
C ARG A 28 -17.72 -9.41 1.17
N SER A 29 -18.68 -8.60 1.62
CA SER A 29 -18.85 -8.28 3.05
C SER A 29 -19.82 -9.20 3.78
N GLY A 30 -20.66 -9.96 3.05
CA GLY A 30 -21.78 -10.71 3.62
C GLY A 30 -22.86 -9.81 4.23
N VAL A 31 -22.90 -8.51 3.87
CA VAL A 31 -23.93 -7.54 4.26
C VAL A 31 -24.86 -7.32 3.08
N SER A 32 -26.18 -7.35 3.29
CA SER A 32 -27.13 -7.23 2.17
C SER A 32 -27.02 -5.88 1.45
N ALA A 33 -27.19 -5.86 0.12
CA ALA A 33 -27.13 -4.64 -0.67
C ALA A 33 -28.12 -3.55 -0.23
N PRO A 34 -29.37 -3.86 0.20
CA PRO A 34 -30.26 -2.86 0.80
C PRO A 34 -29.68 -2.21 2.08
N MET A 35 -29.07 -3.01 2.98
CA MET A 35 -28.43 -2.49 4.19
C MET A 35 -27.25 -1.59 3.85
N LEU A 36 -26.39 -2.01 2.91
CA LEU A 36 -25.26 -1.19 2.45
C LEU A 36 -25.76 0.14 1.88
N SER A 37 -26.81 0.12 1.07
CA SER A 37 -27.44 1.32 0.51
C SER A 37 -27.93 2.28 1.61
N GLN A 38 -28.59 1.76 2.66
CA GLN A 38 -29.05 2.56 3.80
C GLN A 38 -27.88 3.16 4.58
N VAL A 39 -26.81 2.38 4.80
CA VAL A 39 -25.58 2.86 5.43
C VAL A 39 -24.94 3.96 4.61
N GLU A 40 -24.77 3.77 3.31
CA GLU A 40 -24.15 4.77 2.42
C GLU A 40 -24.93 6.09 2.34
N ARG A 41 -26.25 6.04 2.45
CA ARG A 41 -27.09 7.25 2.51
C ARG A 41 -27.18 7.86 3.91
N GLY A 42 -26.59 7.22 4.93
CA GLY A 42 -26.65 7.70 6.31
C GLY A 42 -27.99 7.48 6.97
N GLU A 43 -28.88 6.67 6.39
CA GLU A 43 -30.20 6.33 6.93
C GLU A 43 -30.10 5.37 8.14
N THR A 44 -28.99 4.64 8.21
CA THR A 44 -28.70 3.69 9.29
C THR A 44 -27.23 3.72 9.67
N SER A 45 -26.94 3.77 10.96
CA SER A 45 -25.58 3.58 11.48
C SER A 45 -25.28 2.08 11.63
N PRO A 46 -24.22 1.56 11.00
CA PRO A 46 -23.87 0.16 11.15
C PRO A 46 -23.41 -0.14 12.58
N THR A 47 -23.76 -1.30 13.10
CA THR A 47 -23.14 -1.81 14.34
C THR A 47 -21.65 -2.09 14.08
N LEU A 48 -20.83 -2.20 15.14
CA LEU A 48 -19.39 -2.54 14.99
C LEU A 48 -19.19 -3.85 14.22
N THR A 49 -20.08 -4.83 14.41
CA THR A 49 -20.02 -6.09 13.66
C THR A 49 -20.28 -5.89 12.18
N ILE A 50 -21.29 -5.09 11.82
CA ILE A 50 -21.60 -4.77 10.42
C ILE A 50 -20.50 -3.92 9.81
N ALA A 51 -20.02 -2.91 10.55
CA ALA A 51 -18.88 -2.09 10.10
C ALA A 51 -17.61 -2.92 9.87
N GLY A 52 -17.34 -3.91 10.72
CA GLY A 52 -16.23 -4.85 10.55
C GLY A 52 -16.35 -5.69 9.29
N ARG A 53 -17.56 -6.19 8.98
CA ARG A 53 -17.81 -6.92 7.72
C ARG A 53 -17.67 -6.03 6.49
N ILE A 54 -18.20 -4.81 6.54
CA ILE A 54 -18.06 -3.83 5.45
C ILE A 54 -16.57 -3.51 5.22
N ALA A 55 -15.81 -3.27 6.31
CA ALA A 55 -14.39 -3.03 6.23
C ALA A 55 -13.65 -4.19 5.56
N ALA A 56 -13.92 -5.43 5.97
CA ALA A 56 -13.36 -6.63 5.37
C ALA A 56 -13.69 -6.75 3.87
N GLY A 57 -14.94 -6.46 3.46
CA GLY A 57 -15.36 -6.45 2.06
C GLY A 57 -14.67 -5.36 1.23
N LEU A 58 -14.20 -4.30 1.87
CA LEU A 58 -13.39 -3.23 1.29
C LEU A 58 -11.88 -3.46 1.48
N GLU A 59 -11.47 -4.63 1.97
CA GLU A 59 -10.07 -4.99 2.25
C GLU A 59 -9.38 -4.02 3.24
N LEU A 60 -10.14 -3.51 4.20
CA LEU A 60 -9.69 -2.58 5.24
C LEU A 60 -9.82 -3.21 6.62
N ARG A 61 -9.00 -2.76 7.56
CA ARG A 61 -9.24 -2.97 8.98
C ARG A 61 -10.39 -2.05 9.45
N LEU A 62 -11.16 -2.49 10.43
CA LEU A 62 -12.24 -1.67 11.01
C LEU A 62 -11.73 -0.29 11.50
N SER A 63 -10.55 -0.26 12.10
CA SER A 63 -9.90 1.00 12.50
C SER A 63 -9.63 1.95 11.33
N GLN A 64 -9.32 1.42 10.16
CA GLN A 64 -9.14 2.21 8.94
C GLN A 64 -10.47 2.73 8.40
N LEU A 65 -11.55 1.95 8.48
CA LEU A 65 -12.88 2.39 8.10
C LEU A 65 -13.42 3.49 9.03
N LEU A 66 -13.17 3.41 10.32
CA LEU A 66 -13.68 4.34 11.31
C LEU A 66 -12.83 5.61 11.51
N ARG A 67 -11.59 5.65 11.01
CA ARG A 67 -10.69 6.82 11.07
C ARG A 67 -11.08 7.92 10.08
N LEU A 68 -12.30 8.38 10.13
CA LEU A 68 -12.90 9.21 9.10
C LEU A 68 -12.72 10.69 9.26
N ASP A 69 -12.58 11.15 10.47
CA ASP A 69 -12.73 12.54 10.82
C ASP A 69 -11.44 13.20 11.34
N GLU A 70 -10.32 12.52 11.30
CA GLU A 70 -9.03 13.17 11.56
C GLU A 70 -8.63 13.93 10.29
N GLY A 71 -9.08 15.16 10.24
CA GLY A 71 -9.09 16.06 9.14
C GLY A 71 -7.82 16.07 8.30
N GLY A 72 -8.01 16.10 7.01
CA GLY A 72 -7.04 16.55 6.05
C GLY A 72 -6.78 15.54 4.93
N THR A 73 -7.22 15.90 3.75
CA THR A 73 -6.81 15.27 2.50
C THR A 73 -5.36 15.56 2.12
N VAL A 74 -4.68 16.41 2.91
CA VAL A 74 -3.28 16.79 2.70
C VAL A 74 -2.47 16.41 3.93
N SER A 75 -1.46 15.56 3.74
CA SER A 75 -0.45 15.26 4.76
C SER A 75 0.94 15.58 4.22
N VAL A 76 1.72 16.31 5.00
CA VAL A 76 3.10 16.65 4.68
C VAL A 76 4.01 15.92 5.65
N VAL A 77 4.85 15.02 5.14
CA VAL A 77 5.85 14.30 5.92
C VAL A 77 7.21 14.94 5.73
N ARG A 78 7.79 15.46 6.80
CA ARG A 78 9.12 16.06 6.76
C ARG A 78 10.20 14.98 6.87
N PRO A 79 11.43 15.21 6.37
CA PRO A 79 12.49 14.20 6.41
C PRO A 79 12.77 13.63 7.81
N ASN A 80 12.69 14.45 8.84
CA ASN A 80 12.90 14.04 10.24
C ASN A 80 11.72 13.30 10.87
N GLU A 81 10.59 13.20 10.18
CA GLU A 81 9.36 12.52 10.64
C GLU A 81 9.18 11.15 9.95
N ARG A 82 10.03 10.83 8.98
CA ARG A 82 9.94 9.60 8.20
C ARG A 82 10.30 8.40 9.05
N ARG A 83 9.52 7.36 8.94
CA ARG A 83 9.90 6.04 9.44
C ARG A 83 11.07 5.55 8.57
N SER A 84 12.16 5.17 9.20
CA SER A 84 13.37 4.75 8.51
C SER A 84 14.03 3.59 9.23
N GLY A 85 14.86 2.87 8.51
CA GLY A 85 15.69 1.78 9.04
C GLY A 85 16.80 1.44 8.06
N GLY A 86 17.55 0.40 8.38
CA GLY A 86 18.62 -0.10 7.50
C GLY A 86 19.70 -0.85 8.25
N ALA A 87 20.47 -1.62 7.51
CA ALA A 87 21.64 -2.35 7.95
C ALA A 87 22.57 -2.63 6.74
N ASP A 88 23.82 -2.96 6.98
CA ASP A 88 24.78 -3.49 6.00
C ASP A 88 24.87 -2.69 4.68
N GLY A 89 24.85 -1.37 4.78
CA GLY A 89 24.95 -0.48 3.62
C GLY A 89 23.64 -0.26 2.86
N HIS A 90 22.52 -0.79 3.32
CA HIS A 90 21.19 -0.48 2.85
C HIS A 90 20.43 0.36 3.88
N ARG A 91 19.84 1.48 3.45
CA ARG A 91 18.95 2.34 4.24
C ARG A 91 17.65 2.56 3.50
N TRP A 92 16.56 2.61 4.23
CA TRP A 92 15.25 2.94 3.68
C TRP A 92 14.52 3.99 4.51
N GLU A 93 13.67 4.75 3.85
CA GLU A 93 12.79 5.76 4.46
C GLU A 93 11.39 5.65 3.82
N VAL A 94 10.35 5.57 4.63
CA VAL A 94 8.97 5.61 4.14
C VAL A 94 8.55 7.05 3.94
N LEU A 95 8.13 7.38 2.72
CA LEU A 95 7.77 8.74 2.31
C LEU A 95 6.30 9.05 2.51
N THR A 96 5.46 8.03 2.53
CA THR A 96 4.01 8.16 2.69
C THR A 96 3.61 8.02 4.14
N PRO A 97 2.75 8.92 4.68
CA PRO A 97 2.15 8.73 5.99
C PRO A 97 1.12 7.60 5.95
N PRO A 98 0.79 6.97 7.08
CA PRO A 98 -0.25 5.95 7.15
C PRO A 98 -1.64 6.63 7.08
N LEU A 99 -2.06 7.04 5.89
CA LEU A 99 -3.37 7.64 5.67
C LEU A 99 -4.46 6.56 5.56
N PRO A 100 -5.67 6.82 6.08
CA PRO A 100 -6.81 5.93 5.89
C PRO A 100 -7.13 5.73 4.41
N GLY A 101 -7.30 4.48 3.98
CA GLY A 101 -7.61 4.14 2.58
C GLY A 101 -6.42 4.23 1.63
N GLN A 102 -5.23 4.54 2.12
CA GLN A 102 -4.02 4.48 1.31
C GLN A 102 -3.70 3.03 0.98
N ARG A 103 -3.56 2.73 -0.30
CA ARG A 103 -3.30 1.39 -0.83
C ARG A 103 -1.88 1.19 -1.31
N ALA A 104 -1.10 2.25 -1.35
CA ALA A 104 0.30 2.19 -1.72
C ALA A 104 1.18 2.82 -0.65
N GLU A 105 2.28 2.15 -0.33
CA GLU A 105 3.38 2.71 0.44
C GLU A 105 4.48 3.12 -0.54
N VAL A 106 5.01 4.32 -0.37
CA VAL A 106 6.16 4.80 -1.15
C VAL A 106 7.34 4.91 -0.21
N SER A 107 8.44 4.27 -0.57
CA SER A 107 9.70 4.31 0.17
C SER A 107 10.87 4.68 -0.73
N CYS A 108 11.88 5.29 -0.12
CA CYS A 108 13.15 5.56 -0.76
C CYS A 108 14.21 4.64 -0.16
N HIS A 109 14.96 3.95 -1.00
CA HIS A 109 16.02 3.04 -0.63
C HIS A 109 17.35 3.57 -1.12
N THR A 110 18.33 3.61 -0.24
CA THR A 110 19.70 3.98 -0.53
C THR A 110 20.57 2.76 -0.35
N VAL A 111 21.29 2.36 -1.40
CA VAL A 111 22.12 1.15 -1.41
C VAL A 111 23.56 1.53 -1.72
N GLN A 112 24.46 1.32 -0.76
CA GLN A 112 25.89 1.60 -0.90
C GLN A 112 26.55 0.61 -1.88
N PRO A 113 27.71 0.96 -2.47
CA PRO A 113 28.51 0.01 -3.24
C PRO A 113 28.76 -1.30 -2.50
N GLY A 114 28.48 -2.43 -3.15
CA GLY A 114 28.60 -3.78 -2.59
C GLY A 114 27.46 -4.22 -1.68
N ALA A 115 26.52 -3.32 -1.35
CA ALA A 115 25.36 -3.64 -0.51
C ALA A 115 24.16 -4.15 -1.34
N ARG A 116 23.17 -4.67 -0.61
CA ARG A 116 21.88 -5.13 -1.20
C ARG A 116 20.70 -4.82 -0.29
N THR A 117 19.50 -4.76 -0.87
CA THR A 117 18.24 -4.71 -0.12
C THR A 117 17.82 -6.12 0.22
N GLY A 118 17.68 -6.51 1.46
CA GLY A 118 17.24 -7.84 1.82
C GLY A 118 18.03 -9.00 1.18
N GLY A 119 17.59 -10.22 1.35
CA GLY A 119 18.25 -11.38 0.76
C GLY A 119 17.59 -12.72 1.09
N PRO A 120 18.19 -13.84 0.64
CA PRO A 120 17.70 -15.17 0.95
C PRO A 120 17.65 -15.39 2.46
N GLY A 121 16.46 -15.64 2.98
CA GLY A 121 16.22 -15.83 4.42
C GLY A 121 15.59 -14.67 5.14
N ASP A 122 15.44 -13.51 4.50
CA ASP A 122 14.63 -12.43 5.06
C ASP A 122 13.14 -12.78 4.98
N PRO A 123 12.35 -12.46 6.02
CA PRO A 123 10.93 -12.69 5.98
C PRO A 123 10.29 -11.87 4.85
N PRO A 124 9.21 -12.36 4.22
CA PRO A 124 8.48 -11.57 3.24
C PRO A 124 8.10 -10.22 3.83
N MET A 125 8.57 -9.13 3.22
CA MET A 125 8.32 -7.76 3.70
C MET A 125 6.95 -7.24 3.24
N HIS A 126 6.27 -7.97 2.36
CA HIS A 126 5.04 -7.54 1.71
C HIS A 126 3.88 -8.50 2.01
N GLU A 127 2.66 -7.95 2.02
CA GLU A 127 1.45 -8.77 2.14
C GLU A 127 1.24 -9.62 0.86
N PRO A 128 0.69 -10.85 0.96
CA PRO A 128 0.42 -11.68 -0.21
C PRO A 128 -0.42 -10.96 -1.27
N GLY A 129 0.00 -11.04 -2.53
CA GLY A 129 -0.64 -10.39 -3.66
C GLY A 129 -0.25 -8.91 -3.84
N ALA A 130 0.71 -8.42 -3.07
CA ALA A 130 1.26 -7.09 -3.28
C ALA A 130 2.05 -7.01 -4.59
N ARG A 131 2.06 -5.83 -5.19
CA ARG A 131 2.87 -5.53 -6.37
C ARG A 131 3.79 -4.36 -6.07
N GLU A 132 5.05 -4.51 -6.42
CA GLU A 132 6.05 -3.45 -6.28
C GLU A 132 6.44 -2.90 -7.65
N THR A 133 6.58 -1.58 -7.70
CA THR A 133 7.21 -0.86 -8.80
C THR A 133 8.38 -0.08 -8.24
N SER A 134 9.59 -0.37 -8.72
CA SER A 134 10.80 0.32 -8.30
C SER A 134 11.42 1.11 -9.44
N LEU A 135 11.72 2.39 -9.20
CA LEU A 135 12.38 3.32 -10.11
C LEU A 135 13.79 3.61 -9.60
N VAL A 136 14.79 3.45 -10.45
CA VAL A 136 16.16 3.90 -10.16
C VAL A 136 16.24 5.41 -10.35
N GLN A 137 16.35 6.14 -9.24
CA GLN A 137 16.48 7.61 -9.26
C GLN A 137 17.91 8.06 -9.51
N ARG A 138 18.90 7.29 -9.02
CA ARG A 138 20.32 7.58 -9.19
C ARG A 138 21.15 6.30 -9.13
N GLY A 139 22.23 6.26 -9.90
CA GLY A 139 23.17 5.14 -9.94
C GLY A 139 22.68 3.98 -10.77
N SER A 140 23.14 2.80 -10.42
CA SER A 140 22.77 1.54 -11.06
C SER A 140 22.61 0.44 -10.02
N VAL A 141 21.73 -0.53 -10.31
CA VAL A 141 21.52 -1.71 -9.48
C VAL A 141 21.25 -2.93 -10.34
N THR A 142 21.58 -4.09 -9.81
CA THR A 142 21.13 -5.38 -10.36
C THR A 142 19.88 -5.80 -9.59
N PHE A 143 18.73 -5.84 -10.23
CA PHE A 143 17.52 -6.46 -9.69
C PHE A 143 17.60 -7.98 -9.86
N VAL A 144 17.45 -8.72 -8.77
CA VAL A 144 17.46 -10.18 -8.74
C VAL A 144 16.10 -10.66 -8.29
N CYS A 145 15.42 -11.44 -9.14
CA CYS A 145 14.13 -12.04 -8.83
C CYS A 145 14.12 -13.50 -9.31
N GLU A 146 13.80 -14.43 -8.41
CA GLU A 146 13.83 -15.87 -8.68
C GLU A 146 15.12 -16.34 -9.39
N GLY A 147 16.26 -15.74 -9.03
CA GLY A 147 17.57 -16.05 -9.62
C GLY A 147 17.86 -15.40 -10.96
N THR A 148 16.88 -14.76 -11.60
CA THR A 148 17.07 -13.97 -12.82
C THR A 148 17.59 -12.59 -12.45
N ARG A 149 18.54 -12.06 -13.28
CA ARG A 149 19.20 -10.78 -13.04
C ARG A 149 18.85 -9.78 -14.13
N HIS A 150 18.51 -8.56 -13.71
CA HIS A 150 18.24 -7.43 -14.60
C HIS A 150 19.09 -6.24 -14.18
N GLU A 151 19.94 -5.76 -15.06
CA GLU A 151 20.72 -4.53 -14.84
C GLU A 151 19.83 -3.33 -15.07
N LEU A 152 19.73 -2.46 -14.06
CA LEU A 152 18.91 -1.25 -14.09
C LEU A 152 19.79 -0.03 -13.83
N THR A 153 19.56 1.03 -14.58
CA THR A 153 20.26 2.32 -14.47
C THR A 153 19.28 3.44 -14.18
N THR A 154 19.80 4.61 -13.89
CA THR A 154 18.98 5.80 -13.64
C THR A 154 17.90 6.01 -14.71
N GLY A 155 16.64 6.08 -14.29
CA GLY A 155 15.45 6.21 -15.13
C GLY A 155 14.75 4.89 -15.44
N ASP A 156 15.42 3.75 -15.26
CA ASP A 156 14.80 2.44 -15.46
C ASP A 156 13.80 2.12 -14.35
N CYS A 157 12.74 1.39 -14.73
CA CYS A 157 11.66 1.00 -13.86
C CYS A 157 11.42 -0.50 -13.99
N VAL A 158 11.24 -1.19 -12.87
CA VAL A 158 10.83 -2.59 -12.82
C VAL A 158 9.55 -2.74 -12.03
N THR A 159 8.62 -3.58 -12.51
CA THR A 159 7.38 -3.93 -11.79
C THR A 159 7.29 -5.44 -11.69
N PHE A 160 7.01 -5.94 -10.48
CA PHE A 160 6.97 -7.38 -10.19
C PHE A 160 5.96 -7.70 -9.08
N ASP A 161 5.60 -8.96 -8.96
CA ASP A 161 4.81 -9.45 -7.84
C ASP A 161 5.72 -9.53 -6.60
N ALA A 162 5.40 -8.74 -5.58
CA ALA A 162 6.26 -8.57 -4.41
C ALA A 162 6.33 -9.83 -3.51
N ASP A 163 5.49 -10.84 -3.79
CA ASP A 163 5.54 -12.17 -3.15
C ASP A 163 6.73 -13.00 -3.62
N LEU A 164 7.31 -12.66 -4.77
CA LEU A 164 8.45 -13.39 -5.32
C LEU A 164 9.72 -13.06 -4.52
N PRO A 165 10.60 -14.04 -4.27
CA PRO A 165 11.90 -13.77 -3.67
C PRO A 165 12.71 -12.81 -4.55
N HIS A 166 13.02 -11.63 -4.02
CA HIS A 166 13.69 -10.58 -4.77
C HIS A 166 14.61 -9.73 -3.89
N HIS A 167 15.56 -9.06 -4.52
CA HIS A 167 16.37 -8.01 -3.91
C HIS A 167 17.06 -7.17 -4.99
N PHE A 168 17.57 -6.01 -4.59
CA PHE A 168 18.43 -5.17 -5.42
C PHE A 168 19.85 -5.20 -4.88
N GLU A 169 20.83 -5.41 -5.75
CA GLU A 169 22.26 -5.37 -5.44
C GLU A 169 22.90 -4.14 -6.09
N ASN A 170 23.67 -3.37 -5.34
CA ASN A 170 24.51 -2.33 -5.92
C ASN A 170 25.91 -2.90 -6.20
N ARG A 171 26.20 -3.16 -7.46
CA ARG A 171 27.51 -3.66 -7.94
C ARG A 171 28.37 -2.55 -8.53
N GLY A 172 27.87 -1.32 -8.53
CA GLY A 172 28.59 -0.14 -9.01
C GLY A 172 29.55 0.40 -7.96
N GLU A 173 30.19 1.50 -8.32
CA GLU A 173 31.15 2.21 -7.46
C GLU A 173 30.51 3.38 -6.71
N GLU A 174 29.30 3.79 -7.10
CA GLU A 174 28.56 4.91 -6.52
C GLU A 174 27.30 4.42 -5.78
N GLU A 175 26.83 5.23 -4.85
CA GLU A 175 25.59 5.02 -4.14
C GLU A 175 24.41 4.99 -5.13
N ALA A 176 23.55 4.00 -5.01
CA ALA A 176 22.31 3.90 -5.77
C ALA A 176 21.09 4.31 -4.92
N VAL A 177 20.14 4.98 -5.55
CA VAL A 177 18.88 5.42 -4.92
C VAL A 177 17.70 4.89 -5.73
N LEU A 178 16.80 4.20 -5.02
CA LEU A 178 15.58 3.62 -5.57
C LEU A 178 14.36 4.27 -4.92
N LEU A 179 13.32 4.51 -5.71
CA LEU A 179 11.99 4.81 -5.21
C LEU A 179 11.13 3.57 -5.42
N ALA A 180 10.68 2.95 -4.33
CA ALA A 180 9.80 1.80 -4.36
C ALA A 180 8.36 2.21 -4.05
N ILE A 181 7.42 1.70 -4.82
CA ILE A 181 5.98 1.88 -4.65
C ILE A 181 5.38 0.49 -4.50
N VAL A 182 4.97 0.15 -3.29
CA VAL A 182 4.31 -1.11 -2.98
C VAL A 182 2.81 -0.88 -2.87
N SER A 183 2.04 -1.54 -3.70
CA SER A 183 0.57 -1.49 -3.68
C SER A 183 0.01 -2.82 -3.20
N ALA A 184 -1.03 -2.77 -2.35
CA ALA A 184 -1.81 -3.97 -2.03
C ALA A 184 -2.38 -4.56 -3.32
N GLY A 185 -2.24 -5.86 -3.51
CA GLY A 185 -2.74 -6.55 -4.68
C GLY A 185 -4.25 -6.42 -4.82
N LEU A 186 -4.71 -6.01 -5.98
CA LEU A 186 -6.11 -6.18 -6.36
C LEU A 186 -6.29 -7.67 -6.69
N ARG A 187 -6.92 -8.44 -5.83
CA ARG A 187 -7.37 -9.78 -6.19
C ARG A 187 -8.42 -9.61 -7.28
N ARG A 188 -8.03 -9.87 -8.52
CA ARG A 188 -9.01 -10.12 -9.58
C ARG A 188 -9.64 -11.47 -9.28
N SER A 189 -10.92 -11.44 -8.91
CA SER A 189 -11.79 -12.63 -8.87
C SER A 189 -12.00 -13.18 -10.26
#